data_1531e88aac2790f0fac6cc021315653d
#
_entry.id   1531e88aac2790f0fac6cc021315653d
#
_cell.length_a   1.000
_cell.length_b   1.000
_cell.length_c   1.000
_cell.angle_alpha   90.00
_cell.angle_beta   90.00
_cell.angle_gamma   90.00
#
_symmetry.space_group_name_H-M   'P 1'
#
loop_
_entity.id
_entity.type
_entity.pdbx_description
1 polymer ?
#
loop_
_entity_poly.entity_id
_entity_poly.type
_entity_poly.pdbx_seq_one_letter_code
_entity_poly.pdbx_strand_id
1 'polypeptide(L)'
;KNYSKKVLSACKNKPVSLEVFADRNDEMIEQGLKINSWGKNIYVKIPVINSKGKFTGQLIKKLNKKKIKLNITAVYTVAQVKKINSCLDNKTKSIISIFSGRMGDVGKDPVPIIKKAIQITKSKNKVEILWASTREPYNYTQAKQLGCQIITMPPNIISKVSNFGKSLNQLTKDTVRTFLVDSKKSRYKI
;
A
#
# COMPACT_ATOMS: atom_id res chain seq x y z
N LYS A 1 20.49 5.13 6.18
CA LYS A 1 21.00 3.76 6.38
C LYS A 1 20.81 3.28 7.83
N ASN A 2 21.24 4.05 8.86
CA ASN A 2 21.14 3.60 10.26
C ASN A 2 19.69 3.42 10.74
N TYR A 3 18.77 4.34 10.40
CA TYR A 3 17.34 4.20 10.68
C TYR A 3 16.76 2.95 10.04
N SER A 4 17.02 2.73 8.73
CA SER A 4 16.52 1.54 8.02
C SER A 4 16.99 0.24 8.63
N LYS A 5 18.25 0.17 9.12
CA LYS A 5 18.77 -1.00 9.84
C LYS A 5 18.04 -1.25 11.16
N LYS A 6 17.73 -0.20 11.93
CA LYS A 6 16.92 -0.32 13.15
C LYS A 6 15.50 -0.87 12.85
N VAL A 7 14.85 -0.35 11.79
CA VAL A 7 13.54 -0.86 11.34
C VAL A 7 13.63 -2.34 10.93
N LEU A 8 14.63 -2.70 10.13
CA LEU A 8 14.82 -4.09 9.69
C LEU A 8 15.03 -5.05 10.86
N SER A 9 15.82 -4.65 11.86
CA SER A 9 16.03 -5.42 13.08
C SER A 9 14.74 -5.59 13.88
N ALA A 10 13.96 -4.52 14.06
CA ALA A 10 12.67 -4.56 14.77
C ALA A 10 11.62 -5.42 14.05
N CYS A 11 11.61 -5.38 12.70
CA CYS A 11 10.67 -6.15 11.89
C CYS A 11 11.07 -7.63 11.75
N LYS A 12 12.26 -8.02 12.18
CA LYS A 12 12.81 -9.39 12.07
C LYS A 12 12.65 -9.93 10.64
N ASN A 13 11.80 -10.97 10.45
CA ASN A 13 11.57 -11.61 9.15
C ASN A 13 10.38 -11.03 8.37
N LYS A 14 9.69 -10.03 8.90
CA LYS A 14 8.54 -9.41 8.21
C LYS A 14 9.02 -8.58 7.03
N PRO A 15 8.29 -8.57 5.89
CA PRO A 15 8.64 -7.76 4.73
C PRO A 15 8.70 -6.26 5.06
N VAL A 16 9.74 -5.58 4.59
CA VAL A 16 9.91 -4.13 4.72
C VAL A 16 10.14 -3.54 3.34
N SER A 17 9.32 -2.57 2.95
CA SER A 17 9.51 -1.84 1.70
C SER A 17 10.29 -0.55 1.94
N LEU A 18 11.41 -0.39 1.22
CA LEU A 18 12.24 0.81 1.26
C LEU A 18 12.33 1.43 -0.14
N GLU A 19 12.00 2.71 -0.24
CA GLU A 19 11.86 3.42 -1.51
C GLU A 19 13.18 3.99 -2.02
N VAL A 20 13.38 3.95 -3.34
CA VAL A 20 14.43 4.71 -4.02
C VAL A 20 14.06 6.19 -4.04
N PHE A 21 15.06 7.09 -3.96
CA PHE A 21 14.84 8.55 -3.95
C PHE A 21 15.20 9.22 -5.28
N ALA A 22 15.95 8.52 -6.14
CA ALA A 22 16.31 9.05 -7.44
C ALA A 22 15.10 9.16 -8.39
N ASP A 23 15.25 9.98 -9.44
CA ASP A 23 14.25 10.13 -10.50
C ASP A 23 14.71 9.53 -11.84
N ARG A 24 16.02 9.42 -12.06
CA ARG A 24 16.60 8.77 -13.25
C ARG A 24 16.67 7.26 -13.08
N ASN A 25 16.38 6.52 -14.14
CA ASN A 25 16.32 5.05 -14.10
C ASN A 25 17.66 4.40 -13.69
N ASP A 26 18.79 4.94 -14.15
CA ASP A 26 20.14 4.45 -13.81
C ASP A 26 20.41 4.60 -12.31
N GLU A 27 20.17 5.78 -11.76
CA GLU A 27 20.31 6.06 -10.34
C GLU A 27 19.34 5.23 -9.47
N MET A 28 18.08 5.06 -9.90
CA MET A 28 17.13 4.17 -9.23
C MET A 28 17.62 2.73 -9.19
N ILE A 29 18.30 2.24 -10.26
CA ILE A 29 18.89 0.90 -10.28
C ILE A 29 19.98 0.78 -9.22
N GLU A 30 20.91 1.73 -9.18
CA GLU A 30 22.02 1.74 -8.20
C GLU A 30 21.47 1.79 -6.76
N GLN A 31 20.52 2.69 -6.49
CA GLN A 31 19.86 2.77 -5.20
C GLN A 31 19.10 1.50 -4.85
N GLY A 32 18.42 0.90 -5.82
CA GLY A 32 17.68 -0.35 -5.64
C GLY A 32 18.61 -1.51 -5.25
N LEU A 33 19.75 -1.65 -5.93
CA LEU A 33 20.78 -2.64 -5.60
C LEU A 33 21.33 -2.41 -4.18
N LYS A 34 21.63 -1.16 -3.84
CA LYS A 34 22.13 -0.76 -2.52
C LYS A 34 21.12 -1.03 -1.41
N ILE A 35 19.85 -0.69 -1.63
CA ILE A 35 18.77 -0.95 -0.66
C ILE A 35 18.60 -2.46 -0.47
N ASN A 36 18.58 -3.23 -1.54
CA ASN A 36 18.45 -4.69 -1.47
C ASN A 36 19.56 -5.35 -0.64
N SER A 37 20.78 -4.80 -0.65
CA SER A 37 21.90 -5.34 0.11
C SER A 37 21.79 -5.16 1.63
N TRP A 38 20.81 -4.41 2.13
CA TRP A 38 20.69 -4.13 3.56
C TRP A 38 19.97 -5.24 4.35
N GLY A 39 19.24 -6.16 3.67
CA GLY A 39 18.57 -7.27 4.36
C GLY A 39 17.77 -8.18 3.43
N LYS A 40 17.57 -9.43 3.88
CA LYS A 40 16.85 -10.46 3.11
C LYS A 40 15.33 -10.24 3.03
N ASN A 41 14.75 -9.46 3.94
CA ASN A 41 13.31 -9.18 4.02
C ASN A 41 12.91 -7.87 3.32
N ILE A 42 13.80 -7.27 2.54
CA ILE A 42 13.54 -6.02 1.82
C ILE A 42 12.76 -6.27 0.53
N TYR A 43 11.81 -5.37 0.28
CA TYR A 43 11.24 -5.08 -1.02
C TYR A 43 11.71 -3.68 -1.45
N VAL A 44 12.37 -3.58 -2.58
CA VAL A 44 12.77 -2.29 -3.14
C VAL A 44 11.53 -1.62 -3.72
N LYS A 45 11.17 -0.46 -3.18
CA LYS A 45 9.97 0.27 -3.59
C LYS A 45 10.32 1.27 -4.70
N ILE A 46 9.59 1.20 -5.82
CA ILE A 46 9.87 1.92 -7.06
C ILE A 46 8.57 2.55 -7.57
N PRO A 47 8.55 3.86 -7.88
CA PRO A 47 7.38 4.47 -8.51
C PRO A 47 7.15 3.92 -9.92
N VAL A 48 5.88 3.77 -10.32
CA VAL A 48 5.50 3.24 -11.63
C VAL A 48 5.94 4.12 -12.80
N ILE A 49 6.07 5.42 -12.55
CA ILE A 49 6.62 6.43 -13.47
C ILE A 49 7.59 7.33 -12.70
N ASN A 50 8.50 7.99 -13.41
CA ASN A 50 9.30 9.06 -12.82
C ASN A 50 8.56 10.40 -12.81
N SER A 51 9.18 11.47 -12.29
CA SER A 51 8.57 12.82 -12.20
C SER A 51 8.18 13.40 -13.57
N LYS A 52 8.83 12.95 -14.66
CA LYS A 52 8.55 13.34 -16.06
C LYS A 52 7.48 12.46 -16.73
N GLY A 53 6.79 11.59 -15.97
CA GLY A 53 5.76 10.69 -16.51
C GLY A 53 6.29 9.47 -17.27
N LYS A 54 7.61 9.24 -17.33
CA LYS A 54 8.21 8.12 -18.05
C LYS A 54 8.07 6.83 -17.25
N PHE A 55 7.51 5.78 -17.88
CA PHE A 55 7.33 4.46 -17.28
C PHE A 55 8.68 3.81 -16.89
N THR A 56 8.78 3.28 -15.67
CA THR A 56 9.98 2.67 -15.10
C THR A 56 10.15 1.18 -15.47
N GLY A 57 9.47 0.70 -16.50
CA GLY A 57 9.40 -0.71 -16.85
C GLY A 57 10.72 -1.40 -17.11
N GLN A 58 11.69 -0.74 -17.79
CA GLN A 58 13.02 -1.30 -18.02
C GLN A 58 13.78 -1.53 -16.70
N LEU A 59 13.69 -0.59 -15.78
CA LEU A 59 14.24 -0.68 -14.43
C LEU A 59 13.59 -1.85 -13.67
N ILE A 60 12.25 -1.93 -13.66
CA ILE A 60 11.50 -3.02 -13.02
C ILE A 60 11.98 -4.38 -13.57
N LYS A 61 12.00 -4.54 -14.89
CA LYS A 61 12.45 -5.77 -15.56
C LYS A 61 13.89 -6.14 -15.20
N LYS A 62 14.81 -5.15 -15.18
CA LYS A 62 16.24 -5.37 -14.85
C LYS A 62 16.43 -5.85 -13.42
N LEU A 63 15.78 -5.21 -12.43
CA LEU A 63 15.88 -5.61 -11.03
C LEU A 63 15.16 -6.93 -10.74
N ASN A 64 13.99 -7.17 -11.36
CA ASN A 64 13.26 -8.43 -11.20
C ASN A 64 14.05 -9.62 -11.76
N LYS A 65 14.72 -9.49 -12.92
CA LYS A 65 15.65 -10.50 -13.45
C LYS A 65 16.80 -10.83 -12.49
N LYS A 66 17.24 -9.86 -11.70
CA LYS A 66 18.26 -10.05 -10.63
C LYS A 66 17.70 -10.67 -9.36
N LYS A 67 16.43 -11.15 -9.37
CA LYS A 67 15.73 -11.75 -8.21
C LYS A 67 15.53 -10.79 -7.03
N ILE A 68 15.53 -9.50 -7.29
CA ILE A 68 15.23 -8.48 -6.29
C ILE A 68 13.72 -8.40 -6.11
N LYS A 69 13.26 -8.50 -4.87
CA LYS A 69 11.84 -8.33 -4.51
C LYS A 69 11.47 -6.86 -4.66
N LEU A 70 10.38 -6.60 -5.39
CA LEU A 70 9.96 -5.25 -5.74
C LEU A 70 8.61 -4.90 -5.14
N ASN A 71 8.42 -3.63 -4.81
CA ASN A 71 7.12 -3.03 -4.51
C ASN A 71 6.92 -1.84 -5.47
N ILE A 72 6.15 -2.05 -6.53
CA ILE A 72 5.87 -1.00 -7.52
C ILE A 72 4.74 -0.13 -6.98
N THR A 73 5.04 1.16 -6.78
CA THR A 73 4.17 2.09 -6.06
C THR A 73 3.61 3.21 -6.93
N ALA A 74 2.73 4.03 -6.36
CA ALA A 74 2.01 5.11 -7.04
C ALA A 74 1.19 4.64 -8.26
N VAL A 75 0.57 3.46 -8.14
CA VAL A 75 -0.26 2.87 -9.20
C VAL A 75 -1.71 3.31 -9.03
N TYR A 76 -2.34 3.78 -10.12
CA TYR A 76 -3.72 4.28 -10.13
C TYR A 76 -4.59 3.69 -11.23
N THR A 77 -4.00 3.05 -12.28
CA THR A 77 -4.77 2.63 -13.45
C THR A 77 -4.54 1.17 -13.81
N VAL A 78 -5.56 0.55 -14.41
CA VAL A 78 -5.46 -0.81 -14.96
C VAL A 78 -4.36 -0.91 -16.04
N ALA A 79 -4.18 0.14 -16.84
CA ALA A 79 -3.12 0.18 -17.85
C ALA A 79 -1.72 0.10 -17.23
N GLN A 80 -1.49 0.81 -16.10
CA GLN A 80 -0.24 0.71 -15.35
C GLN A 80 -0.04 -0.70 -14.79
N VAL A 81 -1.07 -1.32 -14.22
CA VAL A 81 -1.00 -2.70 -13.71
C VAL A 81 -0.60 -3.68 -14.81
N LYS A 82 -1.22 -3.61 -16.01
CA LYS A 82 -0.87 -4.44 -17.17
C LYS A 82 0.60 -4.28 -17.56
N LYS A 83 1.07 -3.03 -17.70
CA LYS A 83 2.48 -2.73 -18.03
C LYS A 83 3.45 -3.26 -16.97
N ILE A 84 3.15 -3.09 -15.68
CA ILE A 84 3.97 -3.63 -14.59
C ILE A 84 4.00 -5.16 -14.67
N ASN A 85 2.84 -5.78 -14.78
CA ASN A 85 2.71 -7.25 -14.82
C ASN A 85 3.53 -7.87 -15.96
N SER A 86 3.64 -7.21 -17.12
CA SER A 86 4.49 -7.68 -18.23
C SER A 86 5.99 -7.58 -17.96
N CYS A 87 6.40 -6.76 -16.97
CA CYS A 87 7.81 -6.60 -16.59
C CYS A 87 8.25 -7.56 -15.49
N LEU A 88 7.32 -8.21 -14.78
CA LEU A 88 7.58 -9.11 -13.67
C LEU A 88 7.62 -10.56 -14.13
N ASP A 89 8.53 -11.37 -13.56
CA ASP A 89 8.51 -12.83 -13.72
C ASP A 89 7.59 -13.49 -12.67
N ASN A 90 7.40 -14.80 -12.77
CA ASN A 90 6.65 -15.59 -11.79
C ASN A 90 7.55 -16.28 -10.75
N LYS A 91 8.85 -15.92 -10.68
CA LYS A 91 9.84 -16.54 -9.80
C LYS A 91 10.19 -15.67 -8.61
N THR A 92 10.02 -14.35 -8.73
CA THR A 92 10.43 -13.35 -7.74
C THR A 92 9.21 -12.67 -7.13
N LYS A 93 9.11 -12.70 -5.79
CA LYS A 93 8.02 -12.03 -5.08
C LYS A 93 8.00 -10.53 -5.41
N SER A 94 6.84 -10.01 -5.78
CA SER A 94 6.64 -8.61 -6.11
C SER A 94 5.28 -8.12 -5.63
N ILE A 95 5.19 -6.84 -5.32
CA ILE A 95 3.98 -6.17 -4.85
C ILE A 95 3.65 -5.05 -5.83
N ILE A 96 2.37 -4.89 -6.15
CA ILE A 96 1.82 -3.73 -6.87
C ILE A 96 0.95 -2.94 -5.89
N SER A 97 1.43 -1.77 -5.50
CA SER A 97 0.75 -0.89 -4.53
C SER A 97 -0.17 0.10 -5.24
N ILE A 98 -1.49 -0.14 -5.16
CA ILE A 98 -2.53 0.73 -5.74
C ILE A 98 -2.94 1.75 -4.69
N PHE A 99 -2.84 3.04 -5.03
CA PHE A 99 -3.09 4.15 -4.10
C PHE A 99 -4.58 4.47 -3.98
N SER A 100 -5.31 3.49 -3.49
CA SER A 100 -6.78 3.50 -3.38
C SER A 100 -7.32 4.69 -2.59
N GLY A 101 -6.70 5.04 -1.45
CA GLY A 101 -7.16 6.17 -0.65
C GLY A 101 -7.00 7.52 -1.37
N ARG A 102 -5.88 7.74 -2.08
CA ARG A 102 -5.71 8.95 -2.90
C ARG A 102 -6.68 9.03 -4.08
N MET A 103 -7.17 7.89 -4.58
CA MET A 103 -8.26 7.88 -5.56
C MET A 103 -9.55 8.39 -4.93
N GLY A 104 -9.85 7.93 -3.70
CA GLY A 104 -10.97 8.44 -2.91
C GLY A 104 -10.89 9.95 -2.64
N ASP A 105 -9.70 10.48 -2.34
CA ASP A 105 -9.48 11.92 -2.12
C ASP A 105 -9.91 12.79 -3.32
N VAL A 106 -9.97 12.22 -4.53
CA VAL A 106 -10.42 12.90 -5.75
C VAL A 106 -11.74 12.34 -6.30
N GLY A 107 -12.53 11.67 -5.46
CA GLY A 107 -13.85 11.16 -5.81
C GLY A 107 -13.85 9.96 -6.78
N LYS A 108 -12.77 9.19 -6.84
CA LYS A 108 -12.68 8.01 -7.70
C LYS A 108 -12.79 6.73 -6.89
N ASP A 109 -13.70 5.83 -7.30
CA ASP A 109 -13.83 4.51 -6.69
C ASP A 109 -12.64 3.60 -7.07
N PRO A 110 -11.85 3.11 -6.09
CA PRO A 110 -10.72 2.23 -6.35
C PRO A 110 -11.14 0.77 -6.62
N VAL A 111 -12.35 0.36 -6.21
CA VAL A 111 -12.80 -1.03 -6.23
C VAL A 111 -12.70 -1.68 -7.62
N PRO A 112 -13.17 -1.06 -8.72
CA PRO A 112 -13.06 -1.64 -10.06
C PRO A 112 -11.60 -1.89 -10.48
N ILE A 113 -10.71 -0.99 -10.12
CA ILE A 113 -9.28 -1.09 -10.47
C ILE A 113 -8.60 -2.19 -9.68
N ILE A 114 -8.84 -2.30 -8.38
CA ILE A 114 -8.33 -3.38 -7.52
C ILE A 114 -8.82 -4.75 -8.04
N LYS A 115 -10.14 -4.89 -8.29
CA LYS A 115 -10.73 -6.12 -8.81
C LYS A 115 -10.04 -6.55 -10.12
N LYS A 116 -9.84 -5.61 -11.04
CA LYS A 116 -9.17 -5.89 -12.32
C LYS A 116 -7.69 -6.20 -12.15
N ALA A 117 -7.00 -5.52 -11.22
CA ALA A 117 -5.60 -5.79 -10.91
C ALA A 117 -5.39 -7.22 -10.40
N ILE A 118 -6.24 -7.68 -9.47
CA ILE A 118 -6.20 -9.06 -8.95
C ILE A 118 -6.41 -10.05 -10.08
N GLN A 119 -7.37 -9.81 -11.00
CA GLN A 119 -7.60 -10.67 -12.16
C GLN A 119 -6.36 -10.74 -13.08
N ILE A 120 -5.72 -9.59 -13.36
CA ILE A 120 -4.54 -9.52 -14.23
C ILE A 120 -3.35 -10.29 -13.63
N THR A 121 -3.17 -10.22 -12.31
CA THR A 121 -2.04 -10.85 -11.62
C THR A 121 -2.29 -12.32 -11.25
N LYS A 122 -3.51 -12.83 -11.42
CA LYS A 122 -3.92 -14.19 -10.99
C LYS A 122 -3.01 -15.31 -11.53
N SER A 123 -2.48 -15.16 -12.74
CA SER A 123 -1.55 -16.13 -13.35
C SER A 123 -0.13 -16.09 -12.76
N LYS A 124 0.18 -15.08 -11.93
CA LYS A 124 1.50 -14.88 -11.32
C LYS A 124 1.40 -14.97 -9.80
N ASN A 125 1.51 -16.19 -9.27
CA ASN A 125 1.38 -16.47 -7.83
C ASN A 125 2.42 -15.79 -6.91
N LYS A 126 3.42 -15.12 -7.48
CA LYS A 126 4.44 -14.34 -6.78
C LYS A 126 4.18 -12.82 -6.80
N VAL A 127 3.09 -12.39 -7.47
CA VAL A 127 2.71 -10.96 -7.55
C VAL A 127 1.48 -10.73 -6.68
N GLU A 128 1.61 -9.87 -5.69
CA GLU A 128 0.56 -9.52 -4.73
C GLU A 128 0.06 -8.09 -4.97
N ILE A 129 -1.25 -7.89 -4.83
CA ILE A 129 -1.86 -6.57 -4.87
C ILE A 129 -1.96 -6.01 -3.45
N LEU A 130 -1.50 -4.77 -3.29
CA LEU A 130 -1.53 -4.04 -2.06
C LEU A 130 -2.46 -2.84 -2.18
N TRP A 131 -3.46 -2.78 -1.30
CA TRP A 131 -4.30 -1.60 -1.07
C TRP A 131 -3.49 -0.59 -0.27
N ALA A 132 -3.09 0.50 -0.92
CA ALA A 132 -2.25 1.53 -0.32
C ALA A 132 -3.02 2.81 -0.02
N SER A 133 -2.40 3.67 0.81
CA SER A 133 -2.92 5.02 1.11
C SER A 133 -4.28 4.99 1.80
N THR A 134 -4.49 4.06 2.73
CA THR A 134 -5.74 3.90 3.48
C THR A 134 -6.15 5.17 4.21
N ARG A 135 -7.43 5.58 4.08
CA ARG A 135 -8.01 6.79 4.66
C ARG A 135 -8.94 6.50 5.83
N GLU A 136 -9.58 5.34 5.82
CA GLU A 136 -10.60 4.97 6.81
C GLU A 136 -10.56 3.47 7.14
N PRO A 137 -11.07 3.06 8.31
CA PRO A 137 -11.07 1.65 8.72
C PRO A 137 -11.84 0.75 7.75
N TYR A 138 -12.90 1.23 7.13
CA TYR A 138 -13.74 0.46 6.19
C TYR A 138 -12.96 -0.04 4.98
N ASN A 139 -11.86 0.63 4.60
CA ASN A 139 -10.98 0.15 3.53
C ASN A 139 -10.41 -1.25 3.81
N TYR A 140 -10.26 -1.65 5.09
CA TYR A 140 -9.88 -3.02 5.45
C TYR A 140 -10.94 -4.03 4.99
N THR A 141 -12.21 -3.73 5.23
CA THR A 141 -13.33 -4.59 4.78
C THR A 141 -13.37 -4.68 3.27
N GLN A 142 -13.25 -3.55 2.56
CA GLN A 142 -13.23 -3.52 1.08
C GLN A 142 -12.05 -4.35 0.52
N ALA A 143 -10.85 -4.14 1.04
CA ALA A 143 -9.67 -4.88 0.60
C ALA A 143 -9.82 -6.39 0.83
N LYS A 144 -10.35 -6.80 1.99
CA LYS A 144 -10.62 -8.19 2.34
C LYS A 144 -11.66 -8.83 1.41
N GLN A 145 -12.78 -8.16 1.17
CA GLN A 145 -13.86 -8.64 0.29
C GLN A 145 -13.41 -8.81 -1.16
N LEU A 146 -12.48 -7.98 -1.62
CA LEU A 146 -11.90 -8.08 -2.97
C LEU A 146 -10.82 -9.16 -3.09
N GLY A 147 -10.35 -9.73 -1.98
CA GLY A 147 -9.23 -10.67 -1.99
C GLY A 147 -7.86 -10.00 -2.18
N CYS A 148 -7.74 -8.74 -1.78
CA CYS A 148 -6.45 -8.04 -1.75
C CYS A 148 -5.52 -8.72 -0.75
N GLN A 149 -4.30 -9.05 -1.16
CA GLN A 149 -3.39 -9.82 -0.31
C GLN A 149 -2.77 -8.96 0.80
N ILE A 150 -2.60 -7.67 0.55
CA ILE A 150 -1.95 -6.75 1.49
C ILE A 150 -2.75 -5.45 1.58
N ILE A 151 -2.81 -4.88 2.78
CA ILE A 151 -3.27 -3.51 3.01
C ILE A 151 -2.28 -2.78 3.92
N THR A 152 -1.96 -1.52 3.62
CA THR A 152 -1.18 -0.66 4.52
C THR A 152 -2.10 0.31 5.23
N MET A 153 -2.00 0.36 6.55
CA MET A 153 -2.80 1.26 7.39
C MET A 153 -1.90 2.00 8.38
N PRO A 154 -2.08 3.31 8.57
CA PRO A 154 -1.40 4.03 9.64
C PRO A 154 -1.98 3.62 11.02
N PRO A 155 -1.22 3.82 12.12
CA PRO A 155 -1.62 3.37 13.45
C PRO A 155 -2.99 3.88 13.91
N ASN A 156 -3.35 5.12 13.58
CA ASN A 156 -4.65 5.70 13.91
C ASN A 156 -5.83 5.02 13.20
N ILE A 157 -5.62 4.45 12.01
CA ILE A 157 -6.64 3.65 11.33
C ILE A 157 -6.69 2.24 11.91
N ILE A 158 -5.54 1.63 12.21
CA ILE A 158 -5.47 0.30 12.84
C ILE A 158 -6.23 0.31 14.17
N SER A 159 -6.05 1.33 15.01
CA SER A 159 -6.76 1.44 16.29
C SER A 159 -8.28 1.51 16.13
N LYS A 160 -8.79 2.08 15.04
CA LYS A 160 -10.23 2.12 14.76
C LYS A 160 -10.78 0.76 14.31
N VAL A 161 -9.97 -0.09 13.70
CA VAL A 161 -10.39 -1.46 13.32
C VAL A 161 -10.73 -2.31 14.55
N SER A 162 -10.16 -2.03 15.71
CA SER A 162 -10.52 -2.72 16.97
C SER A 162 -11.98 -2.51 17.40
N ASN A 163 -12.65 -1.48 16.86
CA ASN A 163 -14.08 -1.22 17.10
C ASN A 163 -15.02 -2.01 16.17
N PHE A 164 -14.49 -2.79 15.24
CA PHE A 164 -15.32 -3.60 14.35
C PHE A 164 -16.15 -4.61 15.14
N GLY A 165 -17.39 -4.84 14.69
CA GLY A 165 -18.35 -5.74 15.35
C GLY A 165 -19.25 -5.06 16.37
N LYS A 166 -19.07 -3.76 16.69
CA LYS A 166 -20.10 -3.03 17.47
C LYS A 166 -21.44 -3.03 16.75
N SER A 167 -22.53 -3.32 17.50
CA SER A 167 -23.87 -3.19 16.95
C SER A 167 -24.23 -1.73 16.69
N LEU A 168 -25.14 -1.48 15.73
CA LEU A 168 -25.61 -0.12 15.44
C LEU A 168 -26.28 0.52 16.64
N ASN A 169 -27.03 -0.29 17.45
CA ASN A 169 -27.64 0.19 18.69
C ASN A 169 -26.59 0.64 19.70
N GLN A 170 -25.48 -0.09 19.84
CA GLN A 170 -24.38 0.33 20.70
C GLN A 170 -23.72 1.61 20.18
N LEU A 171 -23.55 1.74 18.88
CA LEU A 171 -23.02 2.94 18.25
C LEU A 171 -23.90 4.17 18.51
N THR A 172 -25.25 4.01 18.43
CA THR A 172 -26.21 5.06 18.80
C THR A 172 -26.03 5.49 20.25
N LYS A 173 -25.98 4.53 21.19
CA LYS A 173 -25.81 4.83 22.61
C LYS A 173 -24.48 5.57 22.88
N ASP A 174 -23.38 5.13 22.27
CA ASP A 174 -22.07 5.76 22.43
C ASP A 174 -22.09 7.20 21.90
N THR A 175 -22.76 7.44 20.74
CA THR A 175 -22.91 8.77 20.14
C THR A 175 -23.71 9.71 21.05
N VAL A 176 -24.87 9.27 21.55
CA VAL A 176 -25.72 10.07 22.45
C VAL A 176 -25.00 10.40 23.76
N ARG A 177 -24.24 9.45 24.31
CA ARG A 177 -23.38 9.70 25.48
C ARG A 177 -22.34 10.78 25.21
N THR A 178 -21.71 10.75 24.03
CA THR A 178 -20.75 11.78 23.62
C THR A 178 -21.43 13.15 23.56
N PHE A 179 -22.60 13.26 22.93
CA PHE A 179 -23.37 14.51 22.90
C PHE A 179 -23.67 15.05 24.28
N LEU A 180 -24.10 14.20 25.21
CA LEU A 180 -24.35 14.59 26.61
C LEU A 180 -23.08 15.12 27.31
N VAL A 181 -21.94 14.46 27.11
CA VAL A 181 -20.67 14.89 27.69
C VAL A 181 -20.24 16.23 27.13
N ASP A 182 -20.35 16.42 25.80
CA ASP A 182 -19.95 17.66 25.15
C ASP A 182 -20.86 18.82 25.53
N SER A 183 -22.18 18.59 25.62
CA SER A 183 -23.16 19.56 26.11
C SER A 183 -22.83 20.04 27.53
N LYS A 184 -22.52 19.11 28.44
CA LYS A 184 -22.09 19.49 29.81
C LYS A 184 -20.80 20.28 29.85
N LYS A 185 -19.83 19.94 29.00
CA LYS A 185 -18.55 20.66 28.90
C LYS A 185 -18.70 22.06 28.33
N SER A 186 -19.60 22.25 27.39
CA SER A 186 -19.83 23.55 26.77
C SER A 186 -20.37 24.62 27.70
N ARG A 187 -21.04 24.19 28.81
CA ARG A 187 -21.70 25.08 29.81
C ARG A 187 -22.82 25.98 29.23
N TYR A 188 -23.22 25.75 27.98
CA TYR A 188 -24.39 26.44 27.42
C TYR A 188 -25.68 25.94 28.08
N LYS A 189 -26.60 26.87 28.33
CA LYS A 189 -27.98 26.58 28.79
C LYS A 189 -28.94 26.98 27.67
N ILE A 190 -29.92 26.14 27.41
CA ILE A 190 -31.04 26.41 26.51
C ILE A 190 -32.26 26.71 27.36
#